data_124f4e29fff3a978c39b33e733190667
#
_entry.id   124f4e29fff3a978c39b33e733190667
#
_cell.length_a   1.000
_cell.length_b   1.000
_cell.length_c   1.000
_cell.angle_alpha   90.00
_cell.angle_beta   90.00
_cell.angle_gamma   90.00
#
_symmetry.space_group_name_H-M   'P 1'
#
loop_
_entity.id
_entity.type
_entity.pdbx_description
1 polymer ?
#
loop_
_entity_poly.entity_id
_entity_poly.type
_entity_poly.pdbx_seq_one_letter_code
_entity_poly.pdbx_strand_id
1 'polypeptide(L)'
;MSTMPTPAQAADKAKKILAAIEADPEFAAFEAATLEYSSDWQCFTGFPVIERWNLDEDKAPLFTEGLRALALKAAVFDLTGDEHLAEVAVAVPVDEMTHAMIAQPQLFARIADRTGFALIHQTDQEHTDYTDGDFTHLAYRLAWGEPPARYWLPKNEVDRRVQILTARYASIGMDRAGREHDIDFAAA
;
A
#
# COMPACT_ATOMS: atom_id res chain seq x y z
N MET A 1 6.14 26.15 -10.70
CA MET A 1 6.09 24.68 -10.82
C MET A 1 6.57 24.12 -9.50
N SER A 2 5.76 23.31 -8.85
CA SER A 2 6.15 22.58 -7.64
C SER A 2 7.29 21.60 -8.00
N THR A 3 8.22 21.42 -7.10
CA THR A 3 9.33 20.47 -7.28
C THR A 3 9.21 19.36 -6.26
N MET A 4 9.57 18.15 -6.67
CA MET A 4 9.58 16.98 -5.78
C MET A 4 10.42 17.27 -4.54
N PRO A 5 9.93 17.03 -3.31
CA PRO A 5 10.73 17.19 -2.10
C PRO A 5 11.87 16.16 -2.08
N THR A 6 12.85 16.36 -1.22
CA THR A 6 13.84 15.31 -0.97
C THR A 6 13.21 14.14 -0.22
N PRO A 7 13.72 12.90 -0.38
CA PRO A 7 13.23 11.75 0.41
C PRO A 7 13.26 11.99 1.92
N ALA A 8 14.26 12.72 2.44
CA ALA A 8 14.36 13.05 3.86
C ALA A 8 13.23 13.99 4.33
N GLN A 9 12.88 15.01 3.53
CA GLN A 9 11.75 15.89 3.85
C GLN A 9 10.43 15.15 3.87
N ALA A 10 10.19 14.29 2.87
CA ALA A 10 9.00 13.45 2.82
C ALA A 10 8.93 12.48 4.00
N ALA A 11 10.05 11.82 4.33
CA ALA A 11 10.15 10.90 5.46
C ALA A 11 9.81 11.56 6.81
N ASP A 12 10.39 12.74 7.08
CA ASP A 12 10.14 13.46 8.33
C ASP A 12 8.70 13.96 8.45
N LYS A 13 8.09 14.33 7.33
CA LYS A 13 6.69 14.74 7.31
C LYS A 13 5.75 13.54 7.44
N ALA A 14 6.02 12.45 6.73
CA ALA A 14 5.23 11.22 6.76
C ALA A 14 5.18 10.60 8.17
N LYS A 15 6.30 10.57 8.91
CA LYS A 15 6.32 10.14 10.32
C LYS A 15 5.35 10.92 11.19
N LYS A 16 5.26 12.24 10.99
CA LYS A 16 4.37 13.10 11.78
C LYS A 16 2.90 12.87 11.41
N ILE A 17 2.61 12.70 10.12
CA ILE A 17 1.27 12.39 9.63
C ILE A 17 0.82 11.03 10.17
N LEU A 18 1.64 9.99 10.03
CA LEU A 18 1.33 8.66 10.55
C LEU A 18 1.06 8.68 12.05
N ALA A 19 1.92 9.31 12.84
CA ALA A 19 1.73 9.42 14.28
C ALA A 19 0.44 10.17 14.65
N ALA A 20 0.02 11.18 13.87
CA ALA A 20 -1.24 11.88 14.09
C ALA A 20 -2.45 10.99 13.76
N ILE A 21 -2.38 10.18 12.71
CA ILE A 21 -3.43 9.22 12.34
C ILE A 21 -3.57 8.16 13.44
N GLU A 22 -2.46 7.57 13.89
CA GLU A 22 -2.44 6.52 14.92
C GLU A 22 -2.91 7.02 16.30
N ALA A 23 -2.74 8.31 16.59
CA ALA A 23 -3.24 8.94 17.81
C ALA A 23 -4.71 9.36 17.76
N ASP A 24 -5.36 9.26 16.59
CA ASP A 24 -6.76 9.66 16.43
C ASP A 24 -7.71 8.72 17.19
N PRO A 25 -8.74 9.22 17.89
CA PRO A 25 -9.65 8.39 18.68
C PRO A 25 -10.47 7.39 17.84
N GLU A 26 -10.62 7.58 16.53
CA GLU A 26 -11.29 6.65 15.63
C GLU A 26 -10.33 5.71 14.90
N PHE A 27 -9.02 5.77 15.17
CA PHE A 27 -8.03 4.93 14.49
C PHE A 27 -8.33 3.43 14.62
N ALA A 28 -8.61 2.95 15.83
CA ALA A 28 -8.94 1.54 16.07
C ALA A 28 -10.21 1.09 15.32
N ALA A 29 -11.20 1.96 15.18
CA ALA A 29 -12.41 1.68 14.40
C ALA A 29 -12.12 1.64 12.90
N PHE A 30 -11.24 2.51 12.42
CA PHE A 30 -10.79 2.54 11.04
C PHE A 30 -9.99 1.29 10.67
N GLU A 31 -9.05 0.89 11.51
CA GLU A 31 -8.29 -0.35 11.34
C GLU A 31 -9.22 -1.56 11.28
N ALA A 32 -10.10 -1.73 12.26
CA ALA A 32 -11.04 -2.86 12.34
C ALA A 32 -11.92 -2.93 11.08
N ALA A 33 -12.53 -1.81 10.67
CA ALA A 33 -13.38 -1.76 9.49
C ALA A 33 -12.62 -2.06 8.18
N THR A 34 -11.38 -1.61 8.07
CA THR A 34 -10.52 -1.89 6.92
C THR A 34 -10.15 -3.37 6.85
N LEU A 35 -9.74 -3.97 7.97
CA LEU A 35 -9.36 -5.38 8.02
C LEU A 35 -10.54 -6.32 7.79
N GLU A 36 -11.73 -5.96 8.26
CA GLU A 36 -12.97 -6.69 7.96
C GLU A 36 -13.29 -6.62 6.47
N TYR A 37 -13.26 -5.42 5.88
CA TYR A 37 -13.52 -5.20 4.46
C TYR A 37 -12.56 -6.00 3.56
N SER A 38 -11.26 -5.95 3.84
CA SER A 38 -10.27 -6.70 3.07
C SER A 38 -10.41 -8.22 3.21
N SER A 39 -11.00 -8.70 4.33
CA SER A 39 -11.29 -10.13 4.52
C SER A 39 -12.41 -10.63 3.62
N ASP A 40 -13.37 -9.76 3.28
CA ASP A 40 -14.51 -10.10 2.41
C ASP A 40 -14.15 -9.98 0.92
N TRP A 41 -13.10 -9.28 0.60
CA TRP A 41 -12.64 -9.11 -0.78
C TRP A 41 -11.87 -10.34 -1.28
N GLN A 42 -12.60 -11.26 -1.85
CA GLN A 42 -12.06 -12.50 -2.41
C GLN A 42 -11.41 -12.32 -3.79
N CYS A 43 -11.40 -11.12 -4.33
CA CYS A 43 -11.06 -10.83 -5.72
C CYS A 43 -9.76 -10.04 -5.93
N PHE A 44 -9.00 -9.74 -4.90
CA PHE A 44 -7.75 -9.01 -5.05
C PHE A 44 -6.73 -9.81 -5.86
N THR A 45 -6.27 -9.22 -6.94
CA THR A 45 -5.21 -9.79 -7.78
C THR A 45 -3.82 -9.40 -7.32
N GLY A 46 -3.70 -8.34 -6.52
CA GLY A 46 -2.44 -7.84 -6.02
C GLY A 46 -1.87 -8.59 -4.81
N PHE A 47 -2.70 -9.08 -3.90
CA PHE A 47 -2.24 -9.83 -2.73
C PHE A 47 -1.62 -11.19 -3.06
N PRO A 48 -2.18 -11.98 -4.00
CA PRO A 48 -1.63 -13.31 -4.31
C PRO A 48 -0.22 -13.33 -4.86
N VAL A 49 0.37 -12.20 -5.21
CA VAL A 49 1.81 -12.13 -5.55
C VAL A 49 2.72 -12.25 -4.33
N ILE A 50 2.17 -12.17 -3.12
CA ILE A 50 2.87 -12.45 -1.88
C ILE A 50 3.16 -13.95 -1.80
N GLU A 51 4.39 -14.31 -1.52
CA GLU A 51 4.81 -15.71 -1.36
C GLU A 51 4.07 -16.38 -0.20
N ARG A 52 3.51 -17.58 -0.42
CA ARG A 52 2.71 -18.32 0.56
C ARG A 52 1.65 -17.42 1.19
N TRP A 53 0.90 -16.76 0.32
CA TRP A 53 -0.12 -15.81 0.70
C TRP A 53 -1.18 -16.41 1.63
N ASN A 54 -1.45 -15.73 2.74
CA ASN A 54 -2.57 -16.03 3.63
C ASN A 54 -3.20 -14.72 4.12
N LEU A 55 -4.44 -14.45 3.69
CA LEU A 55 -5.14 -13.21 4.01
C LEU A 55 -5.23 -12.97 5.51
N ASP A 56 -5.53 -13.99 6.31
CA ASP A 56 -5.73 -13.82 7.76
C ASP A 56 -4.42 -13.49 8.50
N GLU A 57 -3.28 -13.92 7.97
CA GLU A 57 -1.96 -13.62 8.52
C GLU A 57 -1.39 -12.30 7.99
N ASP A 58 -1.59 -12.01 6.71
CA ASP A 58 -0.93 -10.91 6.02
C ASP A 58 -1.71 -9.57 6.11
N LYS A 59 -3.03 -9.59 6.36
CA LYS A 59 -3.85 -8.37 6.31
C LYS A 59 -3.45 -7.29 7.32
N ALA A 60 -3.11 -7.64 8.55
CA ALA A 60 -2.73 -6.68 9.58
C ALA A 60 -1.35 -6.05 9.31
N PRO A 61 -0.29 -6.82 8.94
CA PRO A 61 0.94 -6.22 8.46
C PRO A 61 0.76 -5.32 7.23
N LEU A 62 -0.06 -5.74 6.25
CA LEU A 62 -0.36 -4.94 5.06
C LEU A 62 -1.08 -3.63 5.40
N PHE A 63 -1.99 -3.63 6.39
CA PHE A 63 -2.62 -2.40 6.87
C PHE A 63 -1.58 -1.38 7.33
N THR A 64 -0.59 -1.81 8.11
CA THR A 64 0.52 -0.94 8.51
C THR A 64 1.27 -0.38 7.30
N GLU A 65 1.55 -1.21 6.29
CA GLU A 65 2.26 -0.76 5.09
C GLU A 65 1.42 0.18 4.23
N GLY A 66 0.12 -0.07 4.09
CA GLY A 66 -0.82 0.83 3.41
C GLY A 66 -0.90 2.21 4.08
N LEU A 67 -0.94 2.26 5.42
CA LEU A 67 -0.89 3.53 6.17
C LEU A 67 0.41 4.30 5.90
N ARG A 68 1.55 3.62 5.86
CA ARG A 68 2.85 4.23 5.55
C ARG A 68 2.87 4.79 4.13
N ALA A 69 2.33 4.06 3.17
CA ALA A 69 2.19 4.53 1.78
C ALA A 69 1.32 5.79 1.69
N LEU A 70 0.14 5.79 2.30
CA LEU A 70 -0.75 6.96 2.34
C LEU A 70 -0.11 8.15 3.07
N ALA A 71 0.62 7.90 4.16
CA ALA A 71 1.34 8.95 4.87
C ALA A 71 2.46 9.57 4.02
N LEU A 72 3.16 8.79 3.18
CA LEU A 72 4.15 9.31 2.22
C LEU A 72 3.49 10.15 1.13
N LYS A 73 2.40 9.68 0.52
CA LYS A 73 1.62 10.44 -0.47
C LYS A 73 1.14 11.76 0.12
N ALA A 74 0.52 11.72 1.29
CA ALA A 74 0.06 12.91 2.01
C ALA A 74 1.22 13.88 2.36
N ALA A 75 2.39 13.35 2.72
CA ALA A 75 3.56 14.16 3.00
C ALA A 75 4.07 14.92 1.77
N VAL A 76 4.11 14.26 0.62
CA VAL A 76 4.51 14.91 -0.64
C VAL A 76 3.48 15.97 -1.02
N PHE A 77 2.19 15.69 -0.91
CA PHE A 77 1.15 16.66 -1.18
C PHE A 77 1.26 17.90 -0.27
N ASP A 78 1.43 17.71 1.03
CA ASP A 78 1.54 18.81 1.99
C ASP A 78 2.77 19.70 1.74
N LEU A 79 3.85 19.12 1.19
CA LEU A 79 5.07 19.84 0.85
C LEU A 79 5.01 20.54 -0.51
N THR A 80 4.16 20.09 -1.43
CA THR A 80 4.15 20.58 -2.82
C THR A 80 2.86 21.28 -3.23
N GLY A 81 1.72 20.89 -2.62
CA GLY A 81 0.39 21.27 -3.09
C GLY A 81 0.03 20.66 -4.46
N ASP A 82 0.72 19.61 -4.87
CA ASP A 82 0.61 19.01 -6.21
C ASP A 82 0.25 17.53 -6.10
N GLU A 83 -0.96 17.18 -6.50
CA GLU A 83 -1.49 15.80 -6.42
C GLU A 83 -0.71 14.85 -7.33
N HIS A 84 -0.28 15.30 -8.51
CA HIS A 84 0.50 14.46 -9.43
C HIS A 84 1.87 14.09 -8.86
N LEU A 85 2.53 15.02 -8.17
CA LEU A 85 3.79 14.72 -7.50
C LEU A 85 3.58 13.81 -6.28
N ALA A 86 2.41 13.86 -5.67
CA ALA A 86 2.07 13.07 -4.49
C ALA A 86 1.69 11.61 -4.82
N GLU A 87 1.33 11.32 -6.07
CA GLU A 87 1.11 9.94 -6.54
C GLU A 87 2.45 9.23 -6.76
N VAL A 88 3.19 9.02 -5.67
CA VAL A 88 4.46 8.27 -5.68
C VAL A 88 4.21 6.78 -5.87
N ALA A 89 5.18 6.10 -6.48
CA ALA A 89 5.10 4.68 -6.76
C ALA A 89 4.93 3.83 -5.49
N VAL A 90 4.00 2.88 -5.51
CA VAL A 90 3.71 1.95 -4.41
C VAL A 90 3.77 0.52 -4.91
N ALA A 91 4.19 -0.42 -4.07
CA ALA A 91 4.17 -1.83 -4.43
C ALA A 91 2.73 -2.36 -4.50
N VAL A 92 2.43 -3.19 -5.50
CA VAL A 92 1.08 -3.70 -5.78
C VAL A 92 0.36 -4.27 -4.54
N PRO A 93 0.96 -5.12 -3.68
CA PRO A 93 0.24 -5.62 -2.50
C PRO A 93 -0.13 -4.53 -1.49
N VAL A 94 0.72 -3.50 -1.37
CA VAL A 94 0.49 -2.37 -0.47
C VAL A 94 -0.60 -1.46 -1.01
N ASP A 95 -0.60 -1.21 -2.31
CA ASP A 95 -1.62 -0.43 -3.00
C ASP A 95 -3.02 -1.04 -2.85
N GLU A 96 -3.14 -2.35 -3.02
CA GLU A 96 -4.39 -3.09 -2.79
C GLU A 96 -4.96 -2.89 -1.37
N MET A 97 -4.10 -2.80 -0.35
CA MET A 97 -4.56 -2.51 1.01
C MET A 97 -5.04 -1.05 1.12
N THR A 98 -4.46 -0.11 0.39
CA THR A 98 -4.97 1.27 0.39
C THR A 98 -6.38 1.37 -0.16
N HIS A 99 -6.76 0.53 -1.13
CA HIS A 99 -8.14 0.44 -1.63
C HIS A 99 -9.12 0.04 -0.52
N ALA A 100 -8.77 -0.92 0.34
CA ALA A 100 -9.60 -1.32 1.48
C ALA A 100 -9.77 -0.19 2.51
N MET A 101 -8.74 0.65 2.70
CA MET A 101 -8.78 1.84 3.54
C MET A 101 -9.71 2.92 2.97
N ILE A 102 -9.62 3.17 1.67
CA ILE A 102 -10.44 4.17 0.96
C ILE A 102 -11.91 3.75 0.94
N ALA A 103 -12.19 2.46 0.99
CA ALA A 103 -13.55 1.92 1.13
C ALA A 103 -14.21 2.30 2.47
N GLN A 104 -13.48 2.92 3.40
CA GLN A 104 -13.99 3.49 4.66
C GLN A 104 -14.07 5.02 4.61
N PRO A 105 -14.75 5.65 3.63
CA PRO A 105 -14.58 7.06 3.30
C PRO A 105 -14.96 8.01 4.44
N GLN A 106 -15.98 7.65 5.22
CA GLN A 106 -16.46 8.52 6.31
C GLN A 106 -15.51 8.50 7.53
N LEU A 107 -15.01 7.32 7.92
CA LEU A 107 -14.01 7.22 8.99
C LEU A 107 -12.74 7.95 8.58
N PHE A 108 -12.29 7.69 7.36
CA PHE A 108 -11.09 8.31 6.82
C PHE A 108 -11.19 9.83 6.73
N ALA A 109 -12.33 10.36 6.23
CA ALA A 109 -12.56 11.81 6.15
C ALA A 109 -12.53 12.47 7.53
N ARG A 110 -13.16 11.88 8.55
CA ARG A 110 -13.14 12.45 9.91
C ARG A 110 -11.74 12.46 10.53
N ILE A 111 -10.95 11.40 10.30
CA ILE A 111 -9.55 11.36 10.72
C ILE A 111 -8.74 12.44 9.98
N ALA A 112 -8.89 12.53 8.67
CA ALA A 112 -8.22 13.52 7.84
C ALA A 112 -8.56 14.96 8.28
N ASP A 113 -9.84 15.26 8.55
CA ASP A 113 -10.29 16.56 9.01
C ASP A 113 -9.65 16.96 10.36
N ARG A 114 -9.52 16.01 11.29
CA ARG A 114 -8.93 16.29 12.61
C ARG A 114 -7.40 16.37 12.58
N THR A 115 -6.77 15.61 11.73
CA THR A 115 -5.31 15.53 11.62
C THR A 115 -4.72 16.49 10.60
N GLY A 116 -5.56 17.02 9.70
CA GLY A 116 -5.19 18.02 8.69
C GLY A 116 -4.36 17.46 7.54
N PHE A 117 -4.37 16.15 7.30
CA PHE A 117 -3.71 15.58 6.12
C PHE A 117 -4.70 15.38 4.97
N ALA A 118 -4.19 15.37 3.73
CA ALA A 118 -4.97 15.06 2.55
C ALA A 118 -4.83 13.58 2.19
N LEU A 119 -5.95 12.93 1.83
CA LEU A 119 -5.91 11.63 1.18
C LEU A 119 -5.55 11.82 -0.29
N ILE A 120 -4.43 11.26 -0.70
CA ILE A 120 -4.01 11.23 -2.10
C ILE A 120 -3.98 9.78 -2.56
N HIS A 121 -4.90 9.46 -3.45
CA HIS A 121 -4.97 8.18 -4.14
C HIS A 121 -5.90 8.32 -5.35
N GLN A 122 -5.33 8.40 -6.53
CA GLN A 122 -6.06 8.58 -7.79
C GLN A 122 -5.99 7.28 -8.59
N THR A 123 -7.13 6.64 -8.77
CA THR A 123 -7.23 5.34 -9.46
C THR A 123 -6.94 5.40 -10.96
N ASP A 124 -7.02 6.58 -11.58
CA ASP A 124 -6.65 6.82 -12.98
C ASP A 124 -5.18 7.17 -13.19
N GLN A 125 -4.44 7.33 -12.09
CA GLN A 125 -3.01 7.69 -12.07
C GLN A 125 -2.23 6.79 -11.10
N GLU A 126 -2.67 5.57 -10.90
CA GLU A 126 -1.97 4.61 -10.05
C GLU A 126 -0.55 4.35 -10.55
N HIS A 127 0.41 4.57 -9.67
CA HIS A 127 1.81 4.28 -9.90
C HIS A 127 2.21 3.03 -9.09
N THR A 128 2.01 1.86 -9.68
CA THR A 128 2.40 0.56 -9.10
C THR A 128 3.75 0.07 -9.65
N ASP A 129 4.57 0.97 -10.14
CA ASP A 129 5.89 0.72 -10.70
C ASP A 129 7.03 0.89 -9.69
N TYR A 130 6.74 0.67 -8.41
CA TYR A 130 7.72 0.66 -7.33
C TYR A 130 8.97 -0.16 -7.69
N THR A 131 10.13 0.42 -7.39
CA THR A 131 11.44 -0.24 -7.57
C THR A 131 12.38 0.09 -6.40
N ASP A 132 13.30 -0.84 -6.14
CA ASP A 132 14.33 -0.61 -5.14
C ASP A 132 15.17 0.62 -5.51
N GLY A 133 15.31 1.54 -4.56
CA GLY A 133 16.06 2.77 -4.75
C GLY A 133 15.30 3.94 -5.39
N ASP A 134 14.01 3.78 -5.72
CA ASP A 134 13.17 4.90 -6.14
C ASP A 134 12.89 5.88 -4.98
N PHE A 135 12.14 6.95 -5.26
CA PHE A 135 11.81 7.97 -4.28
C PHE A 135 11.09 7.37 -3.05
N THR A 136 10.10 6.51 -3.28
CA THR A 136 9.31 5.89 -2.22
C THR A 136 10.17 5.00 -1.34
N HIS A 137 11.00 4.14 -1.96
CA HIS A 137 11.94 3.29 -1.23
C HIS A 137 12.88 4.10 -0.33
N LEU A 138 13.48 5.17 -0.89
CA LEU A 138 14.41 6.02 -0.14
C LEU A 138 13.72 6.76 0.99
N ALA A 139 12.53 7.32 0.75
CA ALA A 139 11.76 8.02 1.77
C ALA A 139 11.27 7.07 2.87
N TYR A 140 10.76 5.89 2.49
CA TYR A 140 10.34 4.86 3.42
C TYR A 140 11.48 4.44 4.35
N ARG A 141 12.64 4.13 3.76
CA ARG A 141 13.83 3.69 4.51
C ARG A 141 14.30 4.72 5.52
N LEU A 142 14.25 6.00 5.18
CA LEU A 142 14.59 7.09 6.09
C LEU A 142 13.55 7.30 7.20
N ALA A 143 12.29 6.96 6.94
CA ALA A 143 11.22 7.08 7.92
C ALA A 143 11.16 5.91 8.91
N TRP A 144 11.22 4.67 8.40
CA TRP A 144 10.87 3.47 9.17
C TRP A 144 11.86 2.31 9.04
N GLY A 145 12.97 2.46 8.35
CA GLY A 145 13.92 1.38 8.04
C GLY A 145 13.60 0.69 6.73
N GLU A 146 14.24 -0.45 6.46
CA GLU A 146 14.04 -1.18 5.21
C GLU A 146 12.59 -1.61 5.04
N PRO A 147 11.96 -1.35 3.87
CA PRO A 147 10.62 -1.83 3.60
C PRO A 147 10.58 -3.36 3.62
N PRO A 148 9.55 -3.98 4.22
CA PRO A 148 9.43 -5.43 4.25
C PRO A 148 9.35 -6.02 2.85
N ALA A 149 10.38 -6.75 2.41
CA ALA A 149 10.47 -7.33 1.07
C ALA A 149 9.33 -8.31 0.74
N ARG A 150 8.59 -8.80 1.76
CA ARG A 150 7.40 -9.62 1.58
C ARG A 150 6.27 -8.86 0.90
N TYR A 151 6.12 -7.56 1.18
CA TYR A 151 5.00 -6.71 0.71
C TYR A 151 5.45 -5.66 -0.30
N TRP A 152 6.66 -5.14 -0.13
CA TRP A 152 7.25 -4.14 -1.03
C TRP A 152 8.02 -4.82 -2.16
N LEU A 153 7.25 -5.39 -3.09
CA LEU A 153 7.79 -6.12 -4.24
C LEU A 153 8.07 -5.14 -5.39
N PRO A 154 9.29 -5.16 -5.95
CA PRO A 154 9.58 -4.39 -7.15
C PRO A 154 8.72 -4.84 -8.33
N LYS A 155 8.39 -3.91 -9.23
CA LYS A 155 7.49 -4.13 -10.38
C LYS A 155 7.86 -5.36 -11.22
N ASN A 156 9.14 -5.54 -11.51
CA ASN A 156 9.62 -6.70 -12.28
C ASN A 156 9.35 -8.04 -11.58
N GLU A 157 9.46 -8.08 -10.26
CA GLU A 157 9.16 -9.28 -9.48
C GLU A 157 7.65 -9.54 -9.42
N VAL A 158 6.84 -8.48 -9.29
CA VAL A 158 5.37 -8.59 -9.40
C VAL A 158 4.98 -9.18 -10.74
N ASP A 159 5.50 -8.65 -11.85
CA ASP A 159 5.19 -9.13 -13.20
C ASP A 159 5.57 -10.61 -13.39
N ARG A 160 6.73 -11.00 -12.88
CA ARG A 160 7.16 -12.40 -12.90
C ARG A 160 6.19 -13.30 -12.12
N ARG A 161 5.80 -12.89 -10.91
CA ARG A 161 4.88 -13.67 -10.06
C ARG A 161 3.48 -13.76 -10.65
N VAL A 162 2.98 -12.68 -11.25
CA VAL A 162 1.69 -12.68 -11.97
C VAL A 162 1.71 -13.68 -13.13
N GLN A 163 2.81 -13.78 -13.88
CA GLN A 163 2.94 -14.79 -14.95
C GLN A 163 2.87 -16.23 -14.40
N ILE A 164 3.55 -16.51 -13.30
CA ILE A 164 3.52 -17.83 -12.62
C ILE A 164 2.11 -18.15 -12.14
N LEU A 165 1.45 -17.20 -11.45
CA LEU A 165 0.08 -17.35 -10.98
C LEU A 165 -0.89 -17.63 -12.13
N THR A 166 -0.82 -16.82 -13.18
CA THR A 166 -1.68 -16.97 -14.36
C THR A 166 -1.52 -18.35 -15.00
N ALA A 167 -0.29 -18.81 -15.20
CA ALA A 167 -0.04 -20.12 -15.75
C ALA A 167 -0.57 -21.25 -14.84
N ARG A 168 -0.35 -21.13 -13.54
CA ARG A 168 -0.75 -22.16 -12.56
C ARG A 168 -2.27 -22.23 -12.41
N TYR A 169 -2.95 -21.10 -12.26
CA TYR A 169 -4.42 -21.07 -12.13
C TYR A 169 -5.12 -21.41 -13.44
N ALA A 170 -4.62 -20.96 -14.58
CA ALA A 170 -5.15 -21.36 -15.88
C ALA A 170 -5.08 -22.88 -16.09
N SER A 171 -4.03 -23.54 -15.60
CA SER A 171 -3.85 -25.00 -15.72
C SER A 171 -4.93 -25.82 -14.99
N ILE A 172 -5.61 -25.21 -14.00
CA ILE A 172 -6.70 -25.85 -13.23
C ILE A 172 -8.07 -25.21 -13.48
N GLY A 173 -8.17 -24.33 -14.47
CA GLY A 173 -9.41 -23.67 -14.84
C GLY A 173 -9.85 -22.54 -13.91
N MET A 174 -8.93 -21.99 -13.11
CA MET A 174 -9.19 -20.81 -12.27
C MET A 174 -8.54 -19.56 -12.89
N ASP A 175 -9.25 -18.44 -12.85
CA ASP A 175 -8.77 -17.15 -13.34
C ASP A 175 -8.35 -16.19 -12.22
N ARG A 176 -8.56 -16.56 -10.94
CA ARG A 176 -8.24 -15.74 -9.78
C ARG A 176 -7.67 -16.56 -8.63
N ALA A 177 -6.73 -15.96 -7.91
CA ALA A 177 -6.25 -16.49 -6.66
C ALA A 177 -7.29 -16.25 -5.55
N GLY A 178 -7.40 -17.21 -4.62
CA GLY A 178 -8.29 -17.12 -3.48
C GLY A 178 -7.68 -16.38 -2.29
N ARG A 179 -8.19 -16.72 -1.08
CA ARG A 179 -7.74 -16.13 0.19
C ARG A 179 -6.35 -16.60 0.63
N GLU A 180 -5.87 -17.72 0.08
CA GLU A 180 -4.57 -18.29 0.42
C GLU A 180 -3.99 -19.10 -0.73
N HIS A 181 -2.67 -19.22 -0.77
CA HIS A 181 -1.95 -20.18 -1.58
C HIS A 181 -0.57 -20.50 -0.96
N ASP A 182 -0.04 -21.66 -1.28
CA ASP A 182 1.26 -22.14 -0.81
C ASP A 182 2.32 -22.13 -1.94
N ILE A 183 2.35 -21.08 -2.74
CA ILE A 183 3.30 -20.95 -3.84
C ILE A 183 4.61 -20.35 -3.32
N ASP A 184 5.70 -21.10 -3.52
CA ASP A 184 7.06 -20.62 -3.40
C ASP A 184 7.51 -20.12 -4.79
N PHE A 185 7.59 -18.82 -4.95
CA PHE A 185 7.94 -18.23 -6.23
C PHE A 185 9.44 -18.37 -6.59
N ALA A 186 10.30 -18.72 -5.63
CA ALA A 186 11.70 -18.99 -5.91
C ALA A 186 11.89 -20.39 -6.50
N ALA A 187 10.97 -21.32 -6.19
CA ALA A 187 10.99 -22.70 -6.69
C ALA A 187 10.07 -22.92 -7.90
N ALA A 188 9.38 -21.90 -8.39
CA ALA A 188 8.35 -21.99 -9.43
C ALA A 188 8.88 -21.58 -10.82
#